data_9e7ffd3b419e108e5c2348e8891a8d15
#
_entry.id   9e7ffd3b419e108e5c2348e8891a8d15
#
_cell.length_a   1.000
_cell.length_b   1.000
_cell.length_c   1.000
_cell.angle_alpha   90.00
_cell.angle_beta   90.00
_cell.angle_gamma   90.00
#
_symmetry.space_group_name_H-M   'P 1'
#
loop_
_entity.id
_entity.type
_entity.pdbx_description
1 polymer ?
#
loop_
_entity_poly.entity_id
_entity_poly.type
_entity_poly.pdbx_seq_one_letter_code
_entity_poly.pdbx_strand_id
1 'polypeptide(L)'
;PVEGEAGSGYRLLAGYDLPPLMLTTKESEALIAAIRLLKTWGGEALSQSLESAQEKMLAILPEARRRQAEQTRLFAPDLGAHRYAKTFFDIIHQAVSGQQVLALRYQDESGRVTERDVLPLGLFFWGERWLLVPWCELRNDYRNFRLDRCLAVRATERRFSECADRSLNDFLRKVRCDVWEK
;
A
#
# COMPACT_ATOMS: atom_id res chain seq x y z
N PRO A 1 4.50 26.10 9.54
CA PRO A 1 5.18 27.07 10.37
C PRO A 1 6.65 26.76 10.48
N VAL A 2 7.46 27.75 10.27
CA VAL A 2 8.92 27.67 10.30
C VAL A 2 9.36 28.60 11.42
N GLU A 3 10.23 28.13 12.31
CA GLU A 3 10.91 28.96 13.29
C GLU A 3 12.33 29.22 12.83
N GLY A 4 12.80 30.46 12.93
CA GLY A 4 14.18 30.85 12.64
C GLY A 4 14.39 32.34 12.67
N GLU A 5 15.58 32.75 13.01
CA GLU A 5 16.04 34.14 12.96
C GLU A 5 17.00 34.34 11.79
N ALA A 6 17.03 35.55 11.25
CA ALA A 6 17.94 35.90 10.15
C ALA A 6 19.41 35.69 10.57
N GLY A 7 20.09 34.74 9.94
CA GLY A 7 21.48 34.38 10.19
C GLY A 7 21.72 33.06 10.93
N SER A 8 20.68 32.41 11.52
CA SER A 8 20.79 31.13 12.23
C SER A 8 20.13 29.94 11.52
N GLY A 9 19.54 30.16 10.33
CA GLY A 9 18.81 29.14 9.57
C GLY A 9 17.37 28.96 10.04
N TYR A 10 16.59 28.25 9.23
CA TYR A 10 15.18 27.96 9.49
C TYR A 10 15.02 26.50 9.92
N ARG A 11 14.18 26.26 10.95
CA ARG A 11 13.85 24.93 11.44
C ARG A 11 12.34 24.69 11.28
N LEU A 12 11.97 23.53 10.75
CA LEU A 12 10.57 23.10 10.76
C LEU A 12 10.14 22.75 12.19
N LEU A 13 8.96 23.20 12.58
CA LEU A 13 8.37 22.83 13.88
C LEU A 13 8.13 21.31 13.93
N ALA A 14 8.22 20.72 15.12
CA ALA A 14 7.93 19.30 15.35
C ALA A 14 6.50 18.97 14.86
N GLY A 15 6.35 17.89 14.09
CA GLY A 15 5.09 17.48 13.48
C GLY A 15 4.93 17.83 11.99
N TYR A 16 5.94 18.44 11.36
CA TYR A 16 6.01 18.64 9.92
C TYR A 16 7.14 17.79 9.33
N ASP A 17 6.76 16.66 8.76
CA ASP A 17 7.72 15.69 8.20
C ASP A 17 8.20 16.06 6.78
N LEU A 18 7.45 16.94 6.09
CA LEU A 18 7.76 17.36 4.73
C LEU A 18 7.73 18.90 4.59
N PRO A 19 8.65 19.49 3.80
CA PRO A 19 8.61 20.91 3.46
C PRO A 19 7.32 21.23 2.68
N PRO A 20 6.88 22.51 2.62
CA PRO A 20 5.74 22.92 1.82
C PRO A 20 5.90 22.49 0.36
N LEU A 21 4.95 21.70 -0.16
CA LEU A 21 4.91 21.30 -1.55
C LEU A 21 4.11 22.33 -2.37
N MET A 22 4.71 22.83 -3.45
CA MET A 22 4.00 23.68 -4.42
C MET A 22 3.48 22.79 -5.57
N LEU A 23 2.19 22.49 -5.54
CA LEU A 23 1.53 21.68 -6.56
C LEU A 23 0.89 22.57 -7.62
N THR A 24 1.06 22.20 -8.88
CA THR A 24 0.26 22.75 -9.98
C THR A 24 -1.18 22.20 -9.91
N THR A 25 -2.10 22.83 -10.63
CA THR A 25 -3.48 22.34 -10.71
C THR A 25 -3.56 20.91 -11.24
N LYS A 26 -2.79 20.58 -12.28
CA LYS A 26 -2.74 19.24 -12.87
C LYS A 26 -2.22 18.17 -11.90
N GLU A 27 -1.20 18.50 -11.13
CA GLU A 27 -0.67 17.60 -10.10
C GLU A 27 -1.68 17.37 -8.98
N SER A 28 -2.39 18.42 -8.55
CA SER A 28 -3.46 18.29 -7.56
C SER A 28 -4.61 17.42 -8.06
N GLU A 29 -5.06 17.61 -9.29
CA GLU A 29 -6.09 16.78 -9.93
C GLU A 29 -5.65 15.31 -10.03
N ALA A 30 -4.42 15.06 -10.44
CA ALA A 30 -3.87 13.71 -10.55
C ALA A 30 -3.79 13.02 -9.19
N LEU A 31 -3.37 13.71 -8.14
CA LEU A 31 -3.32 13.20 -6.78
C LEU A 31 -4.73 12.86 -6.25
N ILE A 32 -5.72 13.73 -6.48
CA ILE A 32 -7.11 13.45 -6.08
C ILE A 32 -7.66 12.22 -6.79
N ALA A 33 -7.39 12.08 -8.09
CA ALA A 33 -7.80 10.90 -8.85
C ALA A 33 -7.14 9.62 -8.31
N ALA A 34 -5.84 9.67 -8.01
CA ALA A 34 -5.10 8.55 -7.41
C ALA A 34 -5.64 8.18 -6.02
N ILE A 35 -5.96 9.17 -5.18
CA ILE A 35 -6.56 8.97 -3.87
C ILE A 35 -7.92 8.26 -3.99
N ARG A 36 -8.79 8.74 -4.90
CA ARG A 36 -10.11 8.10 -5.15
C ARG A 36 -9.96 6.65 -5.57
N LEU A 37 -9.02 6.36 -6.45
CA LEU A 37 -8.76 5.00 -6.91
C LEU A 37 -8.27 4.13 -5.74
N LEU A 38 -7.26 4.58 -5.02
CA LEU A 38 -6.64 3.77 -3.96
C LEU A 38 -7.57 3.57 -2.75
N LYS A 39 -8.46 4.50 -2.44
CA LYS A 39 -9.52 4.31 -1.43
C LYS A 39 -10.49 3.17 -1.78
N THR A 40 -10.73 2.93 -3.07
CA THR A 40 -11.58 1.82 -3.51
C THR A 40 -10.91 0.47 -3.27
N TRP A 41 -9.58 0.39 -3.42
CA TRP A 41 -8.83 -0.86 -3.41
C TRP A 41 -8.02 -1.10 -2.13
N GLY A 42 -7.70 -0.06 -1.37
CA GLY A 42 -6.92 -0.13 -0.15
C GLY A 42 -7.74 -0.56 1.08
N GLY A 43 -7.05 -0.77 2.19
CA GLY A 43 -7.67 -1.01 3.49
C GLY A 43 -8.17 0.28 4.15
N GLU A 44 -8.77 0.13 5.32
CA GLU A 44 -9.39 1.24 6.06
C GLU A 44 -8.33 2.25 6.56
N ALA A 45 -7.24 1.76 7.16
CA ALA A 45 -6.19 2.62 7.69
C ALA A 45 -5.49 3.44 6.59
N LEU A 46 -5.25 2.82 5.42
CA LEU A 46 -4.71 3.53 4.27
C LEU A 46 -5.71 4.56 3.74
N SER A 47 -7.00 4.23 3.67
CA SER A 47 -8.06 5.15 3.22
C SER A 47 -8.16 6.38 4.11
N GLN A 48 -8.11 6.23 5.43
CA GLN A 48 -8.10 7.33 6.40
C GLN A 48 -6.87 8.24 6.23
N SER A 49 -5.70 7.64 6.02
CA SER A 49 -4.47 8.39 5.75
C SER A 49 -4.55 9.20 4.46
N LEU A 50 -5.15 8.62 3.42
CA LEU A 50 -5.38 9.29 2.13
C LEU A 50 -6.39 10.44 2.25
N GLU A 51 -7.46 10.28 3.05
CA GLU A 51 -8.41 11.35 3.35
C GLU A 51 -7.74 12.52 4.05
N SER A 52 -6.99 12.24 5.12
CA SER A 52 -6.23 13.27 5.84
C SER A 52 -5.25 14.02 4.93
N ALA A 53 -4.54 13.30 4.05
CA ALA A 53 -3.64 13.92 3.08
C ALA A 53 -4.39 14.80 2.07
N GLN A 54 -5.54 14.34 1.58
CA GLN A 54 -6.40 15.10 0.67
C GLN A 54 -6.93 16.38 1.31
N GLU A 55 -7.41 16.32 2.54
CA GLU A 55 -7.89 17.49 3.29
C GLU A 55 -6.78 18.54 3.46
N LYS A 56 -5.59 18.11 3.87
CA LYS A 56 -4.43 19.00 4.00
C LYS A 56 -4.04 19.66 2.68
N MET A 57 -4.06 18.89 1.59
CA MET A 57 -3.76 19.39 0.25
C MET A 57 -4.82 20.40 -0.21
N LEU A 58 -6.10 20.11 -0.03
CA LEU A 58 -7.19 21.02 -0.41
C LEU A 58 -7.20 22.29 0.43
N ALA A 59 -6.81 22.24 1.70
CA ALA A 59 -6.77 23.39 2.59
C ALA A 59 -5.77 24.48 2.17
N ILE A 60 -4.69 24.10 1.49
CA ILE A 60 -3.67 25.05 1.02
C ILE A 60 -3.96 25.62 -0.38
N LEU A 61 -4.93 25.06 -1.11
CA LEU A 61 -5.27 25.52 -2.45
C LEU A 61 -6.19 26.76 -2.41
N PRO A 62 -5.96 27.75 -3.29
CA PRO A 62 -6.94 28.82 -3.52
C PRO A 62 -8.31 28.24 -3.92
N GLU A 63 -9.39 28.89 -3.49
CA GLU A 63 -10.77 28.42 -3.65
C GLU A 63 -11.12 27.99 -5.10
N ALA A 64 -10.67 28.75 -6.09
CA ALA A 64 -10.93 28.43 -7.51
C ALA A 64 -10.25 27.10 -7.92
N ARG A 65 -9.01 26.86 -7.46
CA ARG A 65 -8.26 25.63 -7.74
C ARG A 65 -8.80 24.44 -6.95
N ARG A 66 -9.22 24.67 -5.71
CA ARG A 66 -9.88 23.67 -4.88
C ARG A 66 -11.13 23.13 -5.58
N ARG A 67 -12.04 24.02 -6.02
CA ARG A 67 -13.25 23.61 -6.76
C ARG A 67 -12.91 22.84 -8.04
N GLN A 68 -11.91 23.28 -8.80
CA GLN A 68 -11.47 22.57 -9.99
C GLN A 68 -10.95 21.17 -9.68
N ALA A 69 -10.11 21.03 -8.66
CA ALA A 69 -9.57 19.74 -8.24
C ALA A 69 -10.67 18.79 -7.73
N GLU A 70 -11.67 19.29 -7.00
CA GLU A 70 -12.82 18.52 -6.54
C GLU A 70 -13.76 18.09 -7.67
N GLN A 71 -13.84 18.87 -8.76
CA GLN A 71 -14.68 18.62 -9.94
C GLN A 71 -14.10 17.59 -10.91
N THR A 72 -12.94 16.99 -10.63
CA THR A 72 -12.43 15.92 -11.50
C THR A 72 -13.49 14.85 -11.70
N ARG A 73 -13.74 14.48 -12.96
CA ARG A 73 -14.78 13.51 -13.36
C ARG A 73 -14.26 12.07 -13.36
N LEU A 74 -13.22 11.78 -12.57
CA LEU A 74 -12.71 10.44 -12.36
C LEU A 74 -13.35 9.84 -11.10
N PHE A 75 -14.08 8.77 -11.30
CA PHE A 75 -14.79 8.07 -10.23
C PHE A 75 -14.31 6.63 -10.15
N ALA A 76 -14.12 6.14 -8.94
CA ALA A 76 -13.79 4.75 -8.65
C ALA A 76 -14.81 4.23 -7.63
N PRO A 77 -16.03 3.84 -8.07
CA PRO A 77 -17.07 3.36 -7.16
C PRO A 77 -16.67 2.03 -6.54
N ASP A 78 -16.87 1.91 -5.23
CA ASP A 78 -16.73 0.63 -4.53
C ASP A 78 -18.02 -0.18 -4.71
N LEU A 79 -17.97 -1.17 -5.58
CA LEU A 79 -19.10 -2.09 -5.84
C LEU A 79 -19.13 -3.28 -4.86
N GLY A 80 -18.34 -3.25 -3.80
CA GLY A 80 -18.31 -4.29 -2.77
C GLY A 80 -17.58 -5.57 -3.16
N ALA A 81 -17.09 -5.68 -4.39
CA ALA A 81 -16.40 -6.87 -4.90
C ALA A 81 -15.08 -7.18 -4.16
N HIS A 82 -14.51 -6.19 -3.45
CA HIS A 82 -13.19 -6.29 -2.84
C HIS A 82 -13.22 -6.28 -1.30
N ARG A 83 -14.39 -6.45 -0.69
CA ARG A 83 -14.58 -6.37 0.77
C ARG A 83 -13.61 -7.31 1.53
N TYR A 84 -13.45 -8.54 1.10
CA TYR A 84 -12.54 -9.49 1.74
C TYR A 84 -11.07 -9.09 1.61
N ALA A 85 -10.67 -8.58 0.45
CA ALA A 85 -9.30 -8.09 0.26
C ALA A 85 -9.00 -6.91 1.19
N LYS A 86 -9.94 -5.98 1.36
CA LYS A 86 -9.81 -4.85 2.29
C LYS A 86 -9.65 -5.27 3.74
N THR A 87 -10.35 -6.33 4.18
CA THR A 87 -10.30 -6.82 5.55
C THR A 87 -8.88 -7.19 5.99
N PHE A 88 -8.08 -7.75 5.10
CA PHE A 88 -6.72 -8.19 5.42
C PHE A 88 -5.62 -7.25 4.92
N PHE A 89 -5.97 -6.25 4.11
CA PHE A 89 -4.99 -5.36 3.50
C PHE A 89 -4.13 -4.66 4.54
N ASP A 90 -4.73 -4.03 5.54
CA ASP A 90 -4.00 -3.20 6.51
C ASP A 90 -3.05 -4.03 7.36
N ILE A 91 -3.49 -5.21 7.84
CA ILE A 91 -2.63 -6.10 8.62
C ILE A 91 -1.44 -6.62 7.79
N ILE A 92 -1.68 -6.94 6.51
CA ILE A 92 -0.62 -7.39 5.61
C ILE A 92 0.33 -6.23 5.28
N HIS A 93 -0.20 -5.05 4.96
CA HIS A 93 0.59 -3.86 4.65
C HIS A 93 1.50 -3.46 5.83
N GLN A 94 0.98 -3.48 7.05
CA GLN A 94 1.76 -3.23 8.26
C GLN A 94 2.84 -4.31 8.47
N ALA A 95 2.51 -5.58 8.24
CA ALA A 95 3.46 -6.66 8.38
C ALA A 95 4.59 -6.62 7.34
N VAL A 96 4.30 -6.19 6.10
CA VAL A 96 5.34 -5.93 5.07
C VAL A 96 6.28 -4.83 5.56
N SER A 97 5.74 -3.68 5.99
CA SER A 97 6.54 -2.54 6.46
C SER A 97 7.33 -2.85 7.73
N GLY A 98 6.75 -3.64 8.64
CA GLY A 98 7.35 -4.02 9.92
C GLY A 98 8.20 -5.29 9.86
N GLN A 99 8.37 -5.92 8.70
CA GLN A 99 9.05 -7.20 8.52
C GLN A 99 8.57 -8.27 9.53
N GLN A 100 7.26 -8.39 9.66
CA GLN A 100 6.62 -9.28 10.63
C GLN A 100 6.05 -10.51 9.93
N VAL A 101 6.32 -11.70 10.48
CA VAL A 101 5.82 -12.96 9.92
C VAL A 101 4.31 -13.04 10.07
N LEU A 102 3.64 -13.46 8.99
CA LEU A 102 2.19 -13.66 8.95
C LEU A 102 1.84 -15.14 9.01
N ALA A 103 0.87 -15.50 9.83
CA ALA A 103 0.17 -16.77 9.74
C ALA A 103 -1.07 -16.59 8.87
N LEU A 104 -1.13 -17.34 7.77
CA LEU A 104 -2.22 -17.31 6.80
C LEU A 104 -3.01 -18.61 6.84
N ARG A 105 -4.34 -18.50 6.86
CA ARG A 105 -5.25 -19.56 6.46
C ARG A 105 -5.79 -19.26 5.07
N TYR A 106 -5.40 -20.06 4.09
CA TYR A 106 -5.57 -19.77 2.67
C TYR A 106 -6.29 -20.89 1.93
N GLN A 107 -7.25 -20.53 1.09
CA GLN A 107 -7.95 -21.44 0.20
C GLN A 107 -7.42 -21.29 -1.23
N ASP A 108 -6.90 -22.37 -1.80
CA ASP A 108 -6.42 -22.37 -3.19
C ASP A 108 -7.58 -22.52 -4.20
N GLU A 109 -7.22 -22.54 -5.49
CA GLU A 109 -8.20 -22.65 -6.59
C GLU A 109 -8.98 -23.95 -6.58
N SER A 110 -8.41 -25.02 -6.05
CA SER A 110 -9.07 -26.31 -5.90
C SER A 110 -9.98 -26.40 -4.68
N GLY A 111 -10.09 -25.32 -3.90
CA GLY A 111 -10.86 -25.28 -2.66
C GLY A 111 -10.11 -25.85 -1.44
N ARG A 112 -8.86 -26.28 -1.59
CA ARG A 112 -8.07 -26.83 -0.49
C ARG A 112 -7.64 -25.73 0.46
N VAL A 113 -7.92 -25.89 1.74
CA VAL A 113 -7.51 -24.96 2.80
C VAL A 113 -6.17 -25.41 3.40
N THR A 114 -5.27 -24.45 3.57
CA THR A 114 -3.93 -24.69 4.17
C THR A 114 -3.57 -23.56 5.12
N GLU A 115 -2.80 -23.89 6.15
CA GLU A 115 -2.20 -22.91 7.06
C GLU A 115 -0.72 -22.76 6.70
N ARG A 116 -0.24 -21.52 6.73
CA ARG A 116 1.12 -21.18 6.30
C ARG A 116 1.68 -20.01 7.09
N ASP A 117 2.90 -20.17 7.52
CA ASP A 117 3.72 -19.04 7.98
C ASP A 117 4.49 -18.49 6.78
N VAL A 118 4.43 -17.17 6.61
CA VAL A 118 5.02 -16.48 5.47
C VAL A 118 5.73 -15.20 5.90
N LEU A 119 6.83 -14.90 5.22
CA LEU A 119 7.59 -13.66 5.37
C LEU A 119 7.08 -12.70 4.27
N PRO A 120 6.23 -11.73 4.59
CA PRO A 120 5.63 -10.84 3.60
C PRO A 120 6.68 -9.87 3.04
N LEU A 121 6.88 -9.88 1.72
CA LEU A 121 7.90 -9.05 1.05
C LEU A 121 7.29 -7.89 0.30
N GLY A 122 6.05 -8.01 -0.20
CA GLY A 122 5.39 -6.94 -0.91
C GLY A 122 3.94 -7.25 -1.26
N LEU A 123 3.18 -6.17 -1.49
CA LEU A 123 1.82 -6.20 -2.02
C LEU A 123 1.83 -5.68 -3.46
N PHE A 124 1.22 -6.45 -4.35
CA PHE A 124 1.12 -6.11 -5.77
C PHE A 124 -0.34 -6.02 -6.19
N PHE A 125 -0.69 -4.91 -6.85
CA PHE A 125 -2.00 -4.74 -7.44
C PHE A 125 -1.97 -5.22 -8.89
N TRP A 126 -2.70 -6.31 -9.18
CA TRP A 126 -2.69 -6.94 -10.48
C TRP A 126 -4.10 -7.33 -10.92
N GLY A 127 -4.55 -6.76 -12.02
CA GLY A 127 -5.84 -7.13 -12.61
C GLY A 127 -7.00 -7.06 -11.61
N GLU A 128 -7.15 -5.91 -10.94
CA GLU A 128 -8.19 -5.66 -9.94
C GLU A 128 -8.07 -6.48 -8.64
N ARG A 129 -6.89 -7.05 -8.36
CA ARG A 129 -6.68 -7.88 -7.17
C ARG A 129 -5.35 -7.58 -6.51
N TRP A 130 -5.36 -7.63 -5.19
CA TRP A 130 -4.13 -7.59 -4.41
C TRP A 130 -3.52 -8.98 -4.28
N LEU A 131 -2.25 -9.07 -4.56
CA LEU A 131 -1.41 -10.25 -4.36
C LEU A 131 -0.38 -9.94 -3.29
N LEU A 132 -0.33 -10.77 -2.26
CA LEU A 132 0.80 -10.81 -1.35
C LEU A 132 1.88 -11.70 -1.96
N VAL A 133 3.09 -11.18 -2.08
CA VAL A 133 4.29 -11.92 -2.47
C VAL A 133 5.14 -12.13 -1.23
N PRO A 134 5.11 -13.30 -0.60
CA PRO A 134 5.97 -13.63 0.50
C PRO A 134 6.98 -14.72 0.12
N TRP A 135 7.97 -14.92 0.98
CA TRP A 135 8.63 -16.20 1.12
C TRP A 135 7.77 -17.14 1.99
N CYS A 136 7.40 -18.29 1.45
CA CYS A 136 6.58 -19.28 2.15
C CYS A 136 7.47 -20.32 2.84
N GLU A 137 7.49 -20.34 4.18
CA GLU A 137 8.32 -21.26 4.95
C GLU A 137 7.98 -22.74 4.70
N LEU A 138 6.69 -23.06 4.54
CA LEU A 138 6.24 -24.42 4.24
C LEU A 138 6.76 -24.95 2.91
N ARG A 139 6.94 -24.08 1.91
CA ARG A 139 7.40 -24.47 0.56
C ARG A 139 8.86 -24.16 0.32
N ASN A 140 9.48 -23.40 1.22
CA ASN A 140 10.83 -22.87 1.08
C ASN A 140 11.06 -22.20 -0.29
N ASP A 141 10.08 -21.35 -0.68
CA ASP A 141 10.04 -20.73 -2.00
C ASP A 141 9.11 -19.51 -2.00
N TYR A 142 9.24 -18.63 -2.99
CA TYR A 142 8.28 -17.56 -3.24
C TYR A 142 6.92 -18.12 -3.64
N ARG A 143 5.87 -17.47 -3.20
CA ARG A 143 4.50 -17.79 -3.58
C ARG A 143 3.68 -16.51 -3.72
N ASN A 144 2.63 -16.58 -4.52
CA ASN A 144 1.68 -15.49 -4.66
C ASN A 144 0.37 -15.90 -3.98
N PHE A 145 -0.09 -15.09 -3.03
CA PHE A 145 -1.37 -15.30 -2.36
C PHE A 145 -2.32 -14.15 -2.69
N ARG A 146 -3.45 -14.47 -3.27
CA ARG A 146 -4.52 -13.50 -3.51
C ARG A 146 -5.19 -13.17 -2.18
N LEU A 147 -5.34 -11.87 -1.87
CA LEU A 147 -5.95 -11.45 -0.60
C LEU A 147 -7.41 -11.90 -0.48
N ASP A 148 -8.14 -11.93 -1.59
CA ASP A 148 -9.54 -12.37 -1.64
C ASP A 148 -9.75 -13.87 -1.38
N ARG A 149 -8.67 -14.65 -1.33
CA ARG A 149 -8.68 -16.08 -0.97
C ARG A 149 -8.13 -16.36 0.42
N CYS A 150 -7.74 -15.33 1.16
CA CYS A 150 -7.37 -15.46 2.55
C CYS A 150 -8.65 -15.65 3.39
N LEU A 151 -8.69 -16.71 4.18
CA LEU A 151 -9.79 -16.97 5.13
C LEU A 151 -9.48 -16.36 6.50
N ALA A 152 -8.20 -16.27 6.86
CA ALA A 152 -7.71 -15.58 8.04
C ALA A 152 -6.26 -15.14 7.82
N VAL A 153 -5.92 -14.00 8.40
CA VAL A 153 -4.57 -13.43 8.42
C VAL A 153 -4.28 -12.95 9.84
N ARG A 154 -3.14 -13.32 10.39
CA ARG A 154 -2.70 -12.90 11.71
C ARG A 154 -1.22 -12.57 11.68
N ALA A 155 -0.84 -11.41 12.18
CA ALA A 155 0.54 -11.08 12.46
C ALA A 155 1.01 -11.91 13.66
N THR A 156 2.18 -12.51 13.56
CA THR A 156 2.83 -13.25 14.66
C THR A 156 3.77 -12.34 15.43
N GLU A 157 4.32 -12.79 16.54
CA GLU A 157 5.37 -12.05 17.26
C GLU A 157 6.74 -12.14 16.57
N ARG A 158 6.88 -13.05 15.60
CA ARG A 158 8.13 -13.28 14.88
C ARG A 158 8.40 -12.16 13.89
N ARG A 159 9.62 -11.66 13.87
CA ARG A 159 10.14 -10.76 12.86
C ARG A 159 11.17 -11.47 12.00
N PHE A 160 11.38 -10.98 10.79
CA PHE A 160 12.38 -11.49 9.87
C PHE A 160 13.23 -10.34 9.32
N SER A 161 14.39 -10.70 8.77
CA SER A 161 15.19 -9.78 7.96
C SER A 161 15.32 -10.36 6.57
N GLU A 162 15.24 -9.51 5.55
CA GLU A 162 15.47 -9.94 4.18
C GLU A 162 16.92 -10.39 4.00
N CYS A 163 17.13 -11.47 3.28
CA CYS A 163 18.42 -12.00 2.86
C CYS A 163 18.55 -11.90 1.35
N ALA A 164 19.76 -11.99 0.82
CA ALA A 164 20.02 -11.85 -0.60
C ALA A 164 19.21 -12.81 -1.50
N ASP A 165 18.93 -14.01 -0.99
CA ASP A 165 18.18 -15.09 -1.65
C ASP A 165 16.70 -15.18 -1.25
N ARG A 166 16.25 -14.34 -0.32
CA ARG A 166 14.87 -14.26 0.20
C ARG A 166 14.47 -12.82 0.42
N SER A 167 14.44 -12.05 -0.66
CA SER A 167 14.10 -10.62 -0.64
C SER A 167 13.15 -10.28 -1.78
N LEU A 168 12.50 -9.11 -1.66
CA LEU A 168 11.70 -8.58 -2.75
C LEU A 168 12.54 -8.38 -4.03
N ASN A 169 13.78 -7.91 -3.89
CA ASN A 169 14.69 -7.71 -5.02
C ASN A 169 15.05 -9.03 -5.73
N ASP A 170 15.26 -10.10 -4.98
CA ASP A 170 15.52 -11.41 -5.56
C ASP A 170 14.29 -11.95 -6.30
N PHE A 171 13.11 -11.84 -5.71
CA PHE A 171 11.84 -12.16 -6.37
C PHE A 171 11.68 -11.41 -7.70
N LEU A 172 11.86 -10.09 -7.70
CA LEU A 172 11.72 -9.26 -8.89
C LEU A 172 12.74 -9.61 -9.97
N ARG A 173 13.97 -10.00 -9.62
CA ARG A 173 14.95 -10.51 -10.59
C ARG A 173 14.46 -11.80 -11.24
N LYS A 174 14.00 -12.75 -10.45
CA LYS A 174 13.48 -14.05 -10.96
C LYS A 174 12.30 -13.86 -11.90
N VAL A 175 11.33 -13.02 -11.51
CA VAL A 175 10.16 -12.74 -12.37
C VAL A 175 10.55 -12.02 -13.67
N ARG A 176 11.53 -11.10 -13.65
CA ARG A 176 11.99 -10.43 -14.87
C ARG A 176 12.66 -11.39 -15.83
N CYS A 177 13.49 -12.31 -15.33
CA CYS A 177 14.08 -13.35 -16.17
C CYS A 177 13.00 -14.21 -16.84
N ASP A 178 11.98 -14.64 -16.09
CA ASP A 178 10.90 -15.48 -16.59
C ASP A 178 9.97 -14.79 -17.62
N VAL A 179 9.84 -13.47 -17.54
CA VAL A 179 8.93 -12.69 -18.41
C VAL A 179 9.60 -12.19 -19.69
N TRP A 180 10.92 -11.97 -19.67
CA TRP A 180 11.65 -11.39 -20.81
C TRP A 180 12.46 -12.41 -21.63
N GLU A 181 12.55 -13.65 -21.16
CA GLU A 181 13.19 -14.77 -21.90
C GLU A 181 12.20 -15.63 -22.72
N LYS A 182 10.94 -15.21 -22.81
CA LYS A 182 9.90 -15.80 -23.67
C LYS A 182 9.48 -14.82 -24.75
#